data_25b515e1fc4934005ed875426f4b4b8f
#
_entry.id   25b515e1fc4934005ed875426f4b4b8f
#
_cell.length_a   1.000
_cell.length_b   1.000
_cell.length_c   1.000
_cell.angle_alpha   90.00
_cell.angle_beta   90.00
_cell.angle_gamma   90.00
#
_symmetry.space_group_name_H-M   'P 1'
#
loop_
_entity.id
_entity.type
_entity.pdbx_description
1 polymer ?
#
loop_
_entity_poly.entity_id
_entity_poly.type
_entity_poly.pdbx_seq_one_letter_code
_entity_poly.pdbx_strand_id
1 'polypeptide(L)'
;DKAESRGLGDVYKRQIKKEGRPPLRELNNFMVSQLKNTISGVHILPFNPYSSDDGFSVIDYTAVNPELGSWDDITALGNEFSVMADLVINHCSRESLWFKNYEKNKAPGRGYFINGLEFEDLSQVVRPRSTPLLTEIHAVDGVKQVWCTFGEDQVDLNYRNPDVLLEIVRIIRQYVEQGIHFFRLDAIAFLWKESGTSCVHLPQTHELIKLLRLVIENLDPSAVIITETNVPNRENLSYFGNDNEAHLIYNFSLPPLLLYSILSGDCKHLKTWMTSMPPARSGRAYLNFIASHDGIGLRPAEGLLSPRELDGLIENIRESGGEISMRRTPQGDLTPYEANISLYSAMERPIDGEVDDFQMARFICAHTIMLALEGLPAIYIHSLLGTENNREGMVHSGRARTINRYHWEADDLYAALDDDGRHHKAVFAEMKRLIQIRIAQDAFHPNATQYTLHFSDQIFAFWRESLDRKQSLFALHNVSSERQTIPLVELNLIATEAWVDLISGFAYEDLAGQIVLEPYECVWITNKG
;
A
#
# COMPACT_ATOMS: atom_id res chain seq x y z
N ASP A 1 -7.15 -16.88 -13.53
CA ASP A 1 -6.08 -17.68 -12.93
C ASP A 1 -4.74 -16.94 -12.74
N LYS A 2 -4.80 -15.59 -12.64
CA LYS A 2 -3.59 -14.76 -12.51
C LYS A 2 -3.32 -14.28 -11.10
N ALA A 3 -4.21 -14.56 -10.20
CA ALA A 3 -4.09 -14.25 -8.79
C ALA A 3 -3.69 -15.47 -7.95
N GLU A 4 -2.81 -16.33 -8.45
CA GLU A 4 -1.98 -17.16 -7.57
C GLU A 4 -1.01 -16.25 -6.81
N SER A 5 -1.60 -15.34 -6.06
CA SER A 5 -0.83 -14.30 -5.41
C SER A 5 -0.32 -14.80 -4.08
N ARG A 6 0.90 -15.21 -4.11
CA ARG A 6 1.71 -15.49 -2.93
C ARG A 6 1.99 -14.22 -2.09
N GLY A 7 1.39 -13.10 -2.46
CA GLY A 7 1.63 -11.79 -1.87
C GLY A 7 2.56 -10.93 -2.71
N LEU A 8 2.37 -9.61 -2.59
CA LEU A 8 3.18 -8.58 -3.23
C LEU A 8 4.17 -8.00 -2.21
N GLY A 9 5.46 -8.00 -2.52
CA GLY A 9 6.45 -7.24 -1.76
C GLY A 9 6.50 -5.80 -2.25
N ASP A 10 6.21 -4.83 -1.39
CA ASP A 10 6.40 -3.41 -1.69
C ASP A 10 7.83 -3.00 -1.32
N VAL A 11 8.64 -2.69 -2.31
CA VAL A 11 10.07 -2.45 -2.15
C VAL A 11 10.48 -1.11 -2.71
N TYR A 12 11.01 -0.26 -1.85
CA TYR A 12 11.68 0.97 -2.28
C TYR A 12 13.02 0.66 -2.96
N LYS A 13 13.29 1.31 -4.07
CA LYS A 13 14.43 1.05 -4.98
C LYS A 13 15.85 1.12 -4.38
N ARG A 14 16.02 1.61 -3.14
CA ARG A 14 17.31 1.84 -2.48
C ARG A 14 17.38 1.27 -1.06
N GLN A 15 16.43 0.43 -0.63
CA GLN A 15 16.44 -0.08 0.74
C GLN A 15 17.59 -1.00 1.05
N ILE A 16 18.09 -1.73 0.04
CA ILE A 16 19.24 -2.61 0.20
C ILE A 16 20.34 -2.08 -0.70
N LYS A 17 21.49 -1.78 -0.12
CA LYS A 17 22.65 -1.24 -0.81
C LYS A 17 23.86 -2.10 -0.56
N LYS A 18 24.77 -2.13 -1.52
CA LYS A 18 26.12 -2.69 -1.38
C LYS A 18 27.08 -1.85 -2.18
N GLU A 19 28.19 -1.47 -1.57
CA GLU A 19 29.21 -0.68 -2.25
C GLU A 19 29.66 -1.33 -3.56
N GLY A 20 29.73 -0.54 -4.62
CA GLY A 20 30.13 -0.99 -5.96
C GLY A 20 29.06 -1.78 -6.73
N ARG A 21 27.83 -1.90 -6.22
CA ARG A 21 26.71 -2.57 -6.92
C ARG A 21 25.49 -1.66 -7.09
N PRO A 22 24.81 -1.72 -8.25
CA PRO A 22 23.53 -1.03 -8.41
C PRO A 22 22.51 -1.56 -7.39
N PRO A 23 21.74 -0.67 -6.72
CA PRO A 23 20.73 -1.06 -5.73
C PRO A 23 19.68 -2.05 -6.26
N LEU A 24 19.22 -1.91 -7.51
CA LEU A 24 18.24 -2.84 -8.12
C LEU A 24 18.81 -4.25 -8.27
N ARG A 25 20.12 -4.38 -8.55
CA ARG A 25 20.78 -5.67 -8.63
C ARG A 25 20.92 -6.32 -7.26
N GLU A 26 21.27 -5.54 -6.24
CA GLU A 26 21.35 -6.07 -4.88
C GLU A 26 19.96 -6.44 -4.33
N LEU A 27 18.95 -5.65 -4.65
CA LEU A 27 17.56 -6.00 -4.37
C LEU A 27 17.18 -7.34 -5.01
N ASN A 28 17.49 -7.55 -6.31
CA ASN A 28 17.22 -8.82 -6.99
C ASN A 28 17.93 -10.00 -6.30
N ASN A 29 19.19 -9.83 -5.92
CA ASN A 29 19.94 -10.86 -5.17
C ASN A 29 19.24 -11.24 -3.87
N PHE A 30 18.81 -10.25 -3.09
CA PHE A 30 18.08 -10.47 -1.84
C PHE A 30 16.73 -11.17 -2.09
N MET A 31 15.93 -10.67 -3.03
CA MET A 31 14.61 -11.23 -3.36
C MET A 31 14.71 -12.69 -3.80
N VAL A 32 15.63 -13.00 -4.72
CA VAL A 32 15.82 -14.36 -5.23
C VAL A 32 16.34 -15.30 -4.13
N SER A 33 17.34 -14.86 -3.36
CA SER A 33 17.93 -15.71 -2.32
C SER A 33 17.03 -15.95 -1.12
N GLN A 34 16.21 -14.98 -0.74
CA GLN A 34 15.43 -15.01 0.51
C GLN A 34 13.94 -15.25 0.32
N LEU A 35 13.33 -14.82 -0.82
CA LEU A 35 11.88 -14.69 -0.98
C LEU A 35 11.30 -15.40 -2.21
N LYS A 36 12.12 -16.02 -3.08
CA LYS A 36 11.66 -16.64 -4.35
C LYS A 36 10.46 -17.58 -4.20
N ASN A 37 10.36 -18.32 -3.10
CA ASN A 37 9.26 -19.26 -2.84
C ASN A 37 8.25 -18.72 -1.82
N THR A 38 8.34 -17.46 -1.46
CA THR A 38 7.51 -16.83 -0.43
C THR A 38 6.56 -15.81 -1.02
N ILE A 39 7.02 -14.99 -1.96
CA ILE A 39 6.18 -13.98 -2.66
C ILE A 39 6.21 -14.23 -4.17
N SER A 40 5.19 -13.75 -4.88
CA SER A 40 5.09 -13.90 -6.35
C SER A 40 5.29 -12.59 -7.10
N GLY A 41 5.07 -11.46 -6.44
CA GLY A 41 5.19 -10.15 -7.06
C GLY A 41 6.05 -9.19 -6.25
N VAL A 42 6.61 -8.20 -6.94
CA VAL A 42 7.39 -7.14 -6.33
C VAL A 42 7.00 -5.79 -6.91
N HIS A 43 6.66 -4.85 -6.05
CA HIS A 43 6.44 -3.47 -6.40
C HIS A 43 7.76 -2.70 -6.24
N ILE A 44 8.28 -2.18 -7.34
CA ILE A 44 9.43 -1.28 -7.32
C ILE A 44 8.92 0.14 -7.50
N LEU A 45 9.10 0.96 -6.47
CA LEU A 45 8.74 2.38 -6.50
C LEU A 45 9.48 3.13 -7.61
N PRO A 46 9.05 4.33 -8.04
CA PRO A 46 9.51 4.97 -9.25
C PRO A 46 11.03 4.95 -9.41
N PHE A 47 11.50 4.17 -10.36
CA PHE A 47 12.93 3.91 -10.61
C PHE A 47 13.50 4.80 -11.72
N ASN A 48 12.70 5.67 -12.29
CA ASN A 48 13.11 6.60 -13.34
C ASN A 48 14.03 7.71 -12.80
N PRO A 49 14.76 8.44 -13.65
CA PRO A 49 15.39 9.70 -13.28
C PRO A 49 14.34 10.68 -12.73
N TYR A 50 14.65 11.33 -11.61
CA TYR A 50 13.72 12.21 -10.90
C TYR A 50 14.46 13.39 -10.25
N SER A 51 13.73 14.46 -9.96
CA SER A 51 14.27 15.67 -9.31
C SER A 51 13.92 15.74 -7.83
N SER A 52 12.78 15.22 -7.42
CA SER A 52 12.33 15.32 -6.03
C SER A 52 11.36 14.18 -5.65
N ASP A 53 10.86 14.22 -4.41
CA ASP A 53 9.87 13.31 -3.83
C ASP A 53 10.22 11.82 -4.00
N ASP A 54 11.51 11.51 -3.86
CA ASP A 54 12.04 10.13 -3.91
C ASP A 54 11.61 9.30 -5.14
N GLY A 55 11.41 9.98 -6.27
CA GLY A 55 11.03 9.34 -7.54
C GLY A 55 9.67 9.77 -8.09
N PHE A 56 8.81 10.35 -7.27
CA PHE A 56 7.47 10.80 -7.72
C PHE A 56 7.48 12.16 -8.42
N SER A 57 8.63 12.69 -8.81
CA SER A 57 8.81 13.83 -9.73
C SER A 57 9.68 13.40 -10.90
N VAL A 58 9.06 12.71 -11.85
CA VAL A 58 9.77 12.01 -12.94
C VAL A 58 10.33 13.00 -13.97
N ILE A 59 11.63 12.87 -14.28
CA ILE A 59 12.31 13.63 -15.33
C ILE A 59 12.17 12.94 -16.69
N ASP A 60 12.39 11.62 -16.72
CA ASP A 60 12.35 10.81 -17.95
C ASP A 60 11.74 9.43 -17.65
N TYR A 61 10.56 9.18 -18.19
CA TYR A 61 9.84 7.92 -18.04
C TYR A 61 10.47 6.75 -18.81
N THR A 62 11.32 7.03 -19.78
CA THR A 62 11.87 6.00 -20.70
C THR A 62 13.18 5.39 -20.18
N ALA A 63 13.79 6.00 -19.19
CA ALA A 63 15.07 5.59 -18.61
C ALA A 63 14.92 5.07 -17.18
N VAL A 64 15.79 4.15 -16.78
CA VAL A 64 16.05 3.82 -15.39
C VAL A 64 17.11 4.79 -14.87
N ASN A 65 16.96 5.27 -13.63
CA ASN A 65 17.96 6.13 -13.00
C ASN A 65 19.31 5.38 -12.92
N PRO A 66 20.39 5.91 -13.52
CA PRO A 66 21.69 5.23 -13.56
C PRO A 66 22.28 4.90 -12.18
N GLU A 67 21.91 5.66 -11.15
CA GLU A 67 22.33 5.38 -9.76
C GLU A 67 21.64 4.14 -9.18
N LEU A 68 20.55 3.68 -9.76
CA LEU A 68 19.78 2.53 -9.30
C LEU A 68 20.14 1.26 -10.07
N GLY A 69 20.43 1.38 -11.37
CA GLY A 69 20.69 0.27 -12.28
C GLY A 69 20.24 0.57 -13.70
N SER A 70 19.75 -0.45 -14.38
CA SER A 70 19.32 -0.41 -15.77
C SER A 70 18.02 -1.19 -16.00
N TRP A 71 17.48 -1.11 -17.22
CA TRP A 71 16.37 -1.98 -17.63
C TRP A 71 16.69 -3.46 -17.54
N ASP A 72 17.96 -3.86 -17.73
CA ASP A 72 18.39 -5.25 -17.57
C ASP A 72 18.19 -5.75 -16.13
N ASP A 73 18.39 -4.88 -15.12
CA ASP A 73 18.16 -5.21 -13.71
C ASP A 73 16.66 -5.38 -13.40
N ILE A 74 15.80 -4.55 -14.01
CA ILE A 74 14.32 -4.69 -13.93
C ILE A 74 13.87 -5.98 -14.62
N THR A 75 14.36 -6.25 -15.82
CA THR A 75 14.03 -7.45 -16.59
C THR A 75 14.50 -8.71 -15.86
N ALA A 76 15.70 -8.69 -15.24
CA ALA A 76 16.21 -9.80 -14.44
C ALA A 76 15.28 -10.11 -13.25
N LEU A 77 14.74 -9.10 -12.59
CA LEU A 77 13.75 -9.27 -11.53
C LEU A 77 12.43 -9.82 -12.10
N GLY A 78 11.99 -9.33 -13.26
CA GLY A 78 10.79 -9.78 -13.98
C GLY A 78 10.81 -11.25 -14.42
N ASN A 79 12.00 -11.85 -14.56
CA ASN A 79 12.15 -13.29 -14.85
C ASN A 79 11.79 -14.18 -13.65
N GLU A 80 11.84 -13.63 -12.43
CA GLU A 80 11.64 -14.39 -11.19
C GLU A 80 10.34 -14.00 -10.48
N PHE A 81 9.87 -12.76 -10.65
CA PHE A 81 8.70 -12.18 -9.97
C PHE A 81 7.84 -11.38 -10.96
N SER A 82 6.56 -11.28 -10.67
CA SER A 82 5.69 -10.31 -11.36
C SER A 82 6.05 -8.90 -10.89
N VAL A 83 6.57 -8.05 -11.78
CA VAL A 83 6.99 -6.70 -11.43
C VAL A 83 5.82 -5.73 -11.53
N MET A 84 5.62 -4.96 -10.46
CA MET A 84 4.75 -3.79 -10.43
C MET A 84 5.58 -2.51 -10.49
N ALA A 85 5.16 -1.58 -11.34
CA ALA A 85 5.75 -0.24 -11.46
C ALA A 85 4.69 0.84 -11.29
N ASP A 86 5.14 2.01 -10.81
CA ASP A 86 4.31 3.21 -10.75
C ASP A 86 4.18 3.85 -12.13
N LEU A 87 2.97 4.25 -12.47
CA LEU A 87 2.67 5.22 -13.51
C LEU A 87 2.33 6.56 -12.84
N VAL A 88 3.36 7.39 -12.64
CA VAL A 88 3.22 8.75 -12.11
C VAL A 88 2.76 9.65 -13.25
N ILE A 89 1.47 9.62 -13.55
CA ILE A 89 0.91 10.25 -14.76
C ILE A 89 0.03 11.48 -14.47
N ASN A 90 -0.17 11.84 -13.20
CA ASN A 90 -0.83 13.09 -12.88
C ASN A 90 0.08 14.30 -13.14
N HIS A 91 1.38 14.15 -12.93
CA HIS A 91 2.38 15.22 -12.98
C HIS A 91 3.74 14.69 -13.40
N CYS A 92 4.65 15.58 -13.74
CA CYS A 92 6.07 15.25 -13.93
C CYS A 92 6.97 16.39 -13.42
N SER A 93 8.27 16.16 -13.39
CA SER A 93 9.28 17.12 -12.95
C SER A 93 9.36 18.35 -13.85
N ARG A 94 9.65 19.50 -13.23
CA ARG A 94 10.05 20.71 -13.98
C ARG A 94 11.36 20.55 -14.75
N GLU A 95 12.18 19.56 -14.39
CA GLU A 95 13.41 19.24 -15.12
C GLU A 95 13.18 18.34 -16.34
N SER A 96 11.96 17.83 -16.52
CA SER A 96 11.62 17.01 -17.68
C SER A 96 11.81 17.75 -19.01
N LEU A 97 12.14 17.00 -20.05
CA LEU A 97 12.21 17.54 -21.41
C LEU A 97 10.88 18.20 -21.82
N TRP A 98 9.77 17.61 -21.41
CA TRP A 98 8.43 18.15 -21.71
C TRP A 98 8.24 19.54 -21.12
N PHE A 99 8.63 19.74 -19.85
CA PHE A 99 8.49 21.05 -19.19
C PHE A 99 9.45 22.09 -19.77
N LYS A 100 10.72 21.73 -19.98
CA LYS A 100 11.70 22.61 -20.64
C LYS A 100 11.29 23.05 -22.05
N ASN A 101 10.59 22.17 -22.77
CA ASN A 101 10.01 22.50 -24.07
C ASN A 101 8.73 23.34 -23.94
N TYR A 102 7.91 23.11 -22.91
CA TYR A 102 6.73 23.93 -22.60
C TYR A 102 7.12 25.40 -22.37
N GLU A 103 8.16 25.66 -21.59
CA GLU A 103 8.70 27.02 -21.37
C GLU A 103 9.15 27.68 -22.69
N LYS A 104 9.62 26.88 -23.64
CA LYS A 104 10.08 27.34 -24.97
C LYS A 104 9.01 27.28 -26.06
N ASN A 105 7.78 26.92 -25.70
CA ASN A 105 6.66 26.70 -26.63
C ASN A 105 6.97 25.72 -27.76
N LYS A 106 7.69 24.63 -27.46
CA LYS A 106 8.15 23.61 -28.42
C LYS A 106 7.50 22.24 -28.15
N ALA A 107 7.37 21.44 -29.18
CA ALA A 107 7.00 20.03 -29.09
C ALA A 107 8.27 19.14 -28.90
N PRO A 108 8.16 17.95 -28.21
CA PRO A 108 7.06 17.58 -27.33
C PRO A 108 7.06 18.46 -26.07
N GLY A 109 5.90 18.74 -25.49
CA GLY A 109 5.76 19.56 -24.27
C GLY A 109 4.83 20.76 -24.45
N ARG A 110 4.73 21.32 -25.66
CA ARG A 110 3.81 22.42 -25.93
C ARG A 110 2.37 22.01 -25.60
N GLY A 111 1.73 22.74 -24.65
CA GLY A 111 0.37 22.47 -24.21
C GLY A 111 0.22 21.22 -23.34
N TYR A 112 1.31 20.62 -22.86
CA TYR A 112 1.25 19.43 -21.99
C TYR A 112 0.92 19.74 -20.54
N PHE A 113 1.04 20.99 -20.10
CA PHE A 113 0.83 21.40 -18.72
C PHE A 113 -0.35 22.36 -18.57
N ILE A 114 -0.96 22.32 -17.41
CA ILE A 114 -2.13 23.12 -17.09
C ILE A 114 -1.69 24.53 -16.69
N ASN A 115 -2.25 25.54 -17.36
CA ASN A 115 -2.09 26.94 -16.97
C ASN A 115 -3.29 27.35 -16.11
N GLY A 116 -3.04 27.64 -14.83
CA GLY A 116 -4.08 28.02 -13.87
C GLY A 116 -4.80 29.32 -14.21
N LEU A 117 -4.20 30.21 -15.03
CA LEU A 117 -4.85 31.44 -15.53
C LEU A 117 -6.05 31.16 -16.45
N GLU A 118 -6.21 29.95 -16.94
CA GLU A 118 -7.36 29.53 -17.76
C GLU A 118 -8.59 29.16 -16.91
N PHE A 119 -8.46 29.14 -15.57
CA PHE A 119 -9.53 28.77 -14.65
C PHE A 119 -10.12 30.01 -13.98
N GLU A 120 -11.45 30.16 -14.08
CA GLU A 120 -12.18 31.29 -13.50
C GLU A 120 -12.39 31.11 -11.99
N ASP A 121 -12.57 29.88 -11.51
CA ASP A 121 -12.85 29.55 -10.11
C ASP A 121 -12.04 28.33 -9.64
N LEU A 122 -11.22 28.54 -8.63
CA LEU A 122 -10.39 27.53 -7.95
C LEU A 122 -10.81 27.29 -6.49
N SER A 123 -11.88 27.91 -6.03
CA SER A 123 -12.28 27.92 -4.62
C SER A 123 -12.62 26.53 -4.06
N GLN A 124 -13.06 25.60 -4.92
CA GLN A 124 -13.48 24.25 -4.53
C GLN A 124 -12.38 23.19 -4.69
N VAL A 125 -11.22 23.56 -5.23
CA VAL A 125 -10.14 22.61 -5.52
C VAL A 125 -9.64 21.93 -4.25
N VAL A 126 -9.70 20.59 -4.22
CA VAL A 126 -9.17 19.80 -3.11
C VAL A 126 -7.66 19.81 -3.12
N ARG A 127 -7.07 20.13 -1.97
CA ARG A 127 -5.62 20.30 -1.78
C ARG A 127 -5.07 19.20 -0.87
N PRO A 128 -4.32 18.22 -1.39
CA PRO A 128 -3.69 17.19 -0.56
C PRO A 128 -2.45 17.70 0.20
N ARG A 129 -1.92 18.87 -0.21
CA ARG A 129 -0.72 19.48 0.37
C ARG A 129 -0.97 20.94 0.77
N SER A 130 -0.11 21.47 1.63
CA SER A 130 -0.15 22.88 2.08
C SER A 130 0.61 23.83 1.15
N THR A 131 1.33 23.32 0.15
CA THR A 131 2.08 24.10 -0.85
C THR A 131 1.15 24.91 -1.76
N PRO A 132 1.58 26.01 -2.41
CA PRO A 132 0.78 26.73 -3.38
C PRO A 132 0.29 25.85 -4.53
N LEU A 133 -0.98 26.00 -4.95
CA LEU A 133 -1.54 25.26 -6.09
C LEU A 133 -0.95 25.68 -7.41
N LEU A 134 -0.70 26.98 -7.56
CA LEU A 134 -0.16 27.57 -8.77
C LEU A 134 1.24 28.10 -8.51
N THR A 135 2.13 27.84 -9.46
CA THR A 135 3.51 28.33 -9.43
C THR A 135 3.77 29.17 -10.66
N GLU A 136 4.30 30.40 -10.47
CA GLU A 136 4.65 31.30 -11.55
C GLU A 136 5.89 30.82 -12.29
N ILE A 137 5.83 30.88 -13.62
CA ILE A 137 6.96 30.63 -14.52
C ILE A 137 7.04 31.68 -15.63
N HIS A 138 8.24 31.92 -16.12
CA HIS A 138 8.50 32.81 -17.25
C HIS A 138 8.79 31.99 -18.51
N ALA A 139 7.78 31.83 -19.35
CA ALA A 139 7.91 31.17 -20.65
C ALA A 139 8.20 32.18 -21.77
N VAL A 140 8.65 31.69 -22.93
CA VAL A 140 8.95 32.55 -24.10
C VAL A 140 7.75 33.31 -24.63
N ASP A 141 6.56 32.82 -24.37
CA ASP A 141 5.25 33.40 -24.77
C ASP A 141 4.56 34.16 -23.62
N GLY A 142 5.24 34.41 -22.52
CA GLY A 142 4.75 35.22 -21.41
C GLY A 142 4.81 34.53 -20.04
N VAL A 143 4.30 35.22 -19.02
CA VAL A 143 4.16 34.68 -17.66
C VAL A 143 2.99 33.72 -17.60
N LYS A 144 3.21 32.55 -16.98
CA LYS A 144 2.19 31.51 -16.76
C LYS A 144 2.13 31.13 -15.30
N GLN A 145 1.00 30.61 -14.88
CA GLN A 145 0.76 30.04 -13.55
C GLN A 145 0.51 28.54 -13.72
N VAL A 146 1.57 27.73 -13.60
CA VAL A 146 1.45 26.28 -13.77
C VAL A 146 0.81 25.62 -12.55
N TRP A 147 -0.01 24.60 -12.79
CA TRP A 147 -0.72 23.86 -11.76
C TRP A 147 0.19 22.82 -11.11
N CYS A 148 0.23 22.82 -9.77
CA CYS A 148 1.07 21.94 -8.97
C CYS A 148 0.26 21.36 -7.81
N THR A 149 -0.43 20.24 -8.01
CA THR A 149 -1.27 19.60 -6.99
C THR A 149 -0.48 19.23 -5.74
N PHE A 150 0.74 18.70 -5.89
CA PHE A 150 1.54 18.14 -4.81
C PHE A 150 2.71 19.03 -4.39
N GLY A 151 3.43 19.61 -5.32
CA GLY A 151 4.58 20.46 -5.02
C GLY A 151 5.06 21.22 -6.25
N GLU A 152 5.87 22.27 -6.04
CA GLU A 152 6.33 23.17 -7.10
C GLU A 152 7.08 22.45 -8.23
N ASP A 153 7.76 21.34 -7.92
CA ASP A 153 8.50 20.52 -8.88
C ASP A 153 7.64 19.43 -9.54
N GLN A 154 6.40 19.26 -9.09
CA GLN A 154 5.46 18.27 -9.61
C GLN A 154 4.37 18.98 -10.40
N VAL A 155 4.62 19.24 -11.70
CA VAL A 155 3.72 20.03 -12.56
C VAL A 155 2.70 19.13 -13.23
N ASP A 156 1.41 19.45 -13.03
CA ASP A 156 0.29 18.63 -13.48
C ASP A 156 0.12 18.64 -14.99
N LEU A 157 -0.09 17.45 -15.55
CA LEU A 157 -0.26 17.22 -16.98
C LEU A 157 -1.68 17.57 -17.45
N ASN A 158 -1.78 18.07 -18.65
CA ASN A 158 -3.03 18.52 -19.28
C ASN A 158 -3.66 17.43 -20.16
N TYR A 159 -4.52 16.61 -19.58
CA TYR A 159 -5.22 15.54 -20.33
C TYR A 159 -6.31 16.04 -21.29
N ARG A 160 -6.57 17.34 -21.36
CA ARG A 160 -7.35 17.92 -22.46
C ARG A 160 -6.58 17.92 -23.78
N ASN A 161 -5.26 17.86 -23.70
CA ASN A 161 -4.39 17.68 -24.85
C ASN A 161 -4.19 16.17 -25.14
N PRO A 162 -4.70 15.64 -26.26
CA PRO A 162 -4.59 14.21 -26.57
C PRO A 162 -3.13 13.74 -26.76
N ASP A 163 -2.20 14.64 -27.08
CA ASP A 163 -0.79 14.28 -27.23
C ASP A 163 -0.18 13.80 -25.90
N VAL A 164 -0.65 14.34 -24.75
CA VAL A 164 -0.26 13.86 -23.42
C VAL A 164 -0.64 12.39 -23.26
N LEU A 165 -1.88 12.03 -23.58
CA LEU A 165 -2.34 10.65 -23.49
C LEU A 165 -1.54 9.72 -24.42
N LEU A 166 -1.23 10.17 -25.63
CA LEU A 166 -0.41 9.40 -26.57
C LEU A 166 1.02 9.14 -26.05
N GLU A 167 1.62 10.11 -25.36
CA GLU A 167 2.92 9.91 -24.70
C GLU A 167 2.80 8.87 -23.57
N ILE A 168 1.75 8.95 -22.74
CA ILE A 168 1.51 7.96 -21.67
C ILE A 168 1.33 6.56 -22.26
N VAL A 169 0.60 6.41 -23.35
CA VAL A 169 0.42 5.11 -24.05
C VAL A 169 1.77 4.56 -24.55
N ARG A 170 2.67 5.41 -25.07
CA ARG A 170 4.02 4.99 -25.49
C ARG A 170 4.85 4.50 -24.30
N ILE A 171 4.76 5.20 -23.16
CA ILE A 171 5.45 4.81 -21.91
C ILE A 171 4.92 3.44 -21.43
N ILE A 172 3.61 3.27 -21.37
CA ILE A 172 2.97 2.00 -20.98
C ILE A 172 3.44 0.87 -21.88
N ARG A 173 3.45 1.08 -23.18
CA ARG A 173 3.93 0.09 -24.15
C ARG A 173 5.38 -0.31 -23.88
N GLN A 174 6.26 0.66 -23.65
CA GLN A 174 7.66 0.39 -23.30
C GLN A 174 7.76 -0.44 -22.01
N TYR A 175 6.98 -0.12 -20.99
CA TYR A 175 6.99 -0.86 -19.72
C TYR A 175 6.54 -2.32 -19.92
N VAL A 176 5.48 -2.54 -20.71
CA VAL A 176 5.03 -3.89 -21.07
C VAL A 176 6.14 -4.65 -21.83
N GLU A 177 6.80 -4.02 -22.80
CA GLU A 177 7.92 -4.59 -23.56
C GLU A 177 9.13 -4.94 -22.66
N GLN A 178 9.27 -4.29 -21.49
CA GLN A 178 10.29 -4.57 -20.47
C GLN A 178 9.84 -5.60 -19.41
N GLY A 179 8.65 -6.20 -19.58
CA GLY A 179 8.16 -7.25 -18.69
C GLY A 179 7.43 -6.75 -17.44
N ILE A 180 6.99 -5.51 -17.42
CA ILE A 180 6.14 -4.99 -16.33
C ILE A 180 4.69 -5.35 -16.63
N HIS A 181 4.04 -6.04 -15.67
CA HIS A 181 2.67 -6.54 -15.81
C HIS A 181 1.68 -5.90 -14.83
N PHE A 182 2.16 -5.24 -13.76
CA PHE A 182 1.34 -4.56 -12.79
C PHE A 182 1.61 -3.05 -12.83
N PHE A 183 0.55 -2.27 -12.98
CA PHE A 183 0.62 -0.82 -13.13
C PHE A 183 -0.11 -0.14 -11.98
N ARG A 184 0.64 0.51 -11.08
CA ARG A 184 0.08 1.35 -10.03
C ARG A 184 -0.13 2.76 -10.59
N LEU A 185 -1.38 3.16 -10.74
CA LEU A 185 -1.74 4.50 -11.17
C LEU A 185 -1.66 5.44 -9.97
N ASP A 186 -0.53 6.14 -9.85
CA ASP A 186 -0.25 7.06 -8.76
C ASP A 186 -1.12 8.31 -8.83
N ALA A 187 -1.69 8.71 -7.70
CA ALA A 187 -2.51 9.93 -7.54
C ALA A 187 -3.60 10.11 -8.60
N ILE A 188 -4.15 8.99 -9.09
CA ILE A 188 -5.02 8.94 -10.28
C ILE A 188 -6.29 9.80 -10.16
N ALA A 189 -6.76 10.05 -8.93
CA ALA A 189 -7.94 10.84 -8.67
C ALA A 189 -7.89 12.28 -9.21
N PHE A 190 -6.69 12.79 -9.45
CA PHE A 190 -6.44 14.19 -9.80
C PHE A 190 -6.21 14.45 -11.29
N LEU A 191 -6.38 13.47 -12.20
CA LEU A 191 -6.02 13.63 -13.61
C LEU A 191 -6.72 14.78 -14.32
N TRP A 192 -8.04 14.95 -14.11
CA TRP A 192 -8.81 15.98 -14.81
C TRP A 192 -9.06 17.19 -13.92
N LYS A 193 -8.91 18.38 -14.51
CA LYS A 193 -9.16 19.66 -13.84
C LYS A 193 -10.24 20.44 -14.59
N GLU A 194 -11.20 21.00 -13.82
CA GLU A 194 -12.29 21.81 -14.35
C GLU A 194 -12.63 22.95 -13.40
N SER A 195 -12.83 24.15 -13.96
CA SER A 195 -13.15 25.36 -13.19
C SER A 195 -14.44 25.17 -12.37
N GLY A 196 -14.45 25.64 -11.13
CA GLY A 196 -15.61 25.55 -10.23
C GLY A 196 -15.88 24.14 -9.67
N THR A 197 -14.93 23.20 -9.80
CA THR A 197 -15.06 21.84 -9.27
C THR A 197 -13.99 21.52 -8.25
N SER A 198 -14.14 20.38 -7.57
CA SER A 198 -13.14 19.85 -6.64
C SER A 198 -11.81 19.43 -7.31
N CYS A 199 -11.80 19.24 -8.64
CA CYS A 199 -10.70 18.69 -9.43
C CYS A 199 -10.20 17.34 -8.93
N VAL A 200 -11.08 16.57 -8.30
CA VAL A 200 -10.82 15.21 -7.83
C VAL A 200 -12.04 14.32 -8.11
N HIS A 201 -11.84 13.08 -8.52
CA HIS A 201 -12.89 12.10 -8.87
C HIS A 201 -13.86 12.56 -9.97
N LEU A 202 -13.41 13.42 -10.89
CA LEU A 202 -14.26 13.89 -11.96
C LEU A 202 -14.61 12.77 -12.96
N PRO A 203 -15.80 12.81 -13.59
CA PRO A 203 -16.20 11.78 -14.57
C PRO A 203 -15.15 11.53 -15.67
N GLN A 204 -14.47 12.58 -16.12
CA GLN A 204 -13.43 12.49 -17.13
C GLN A 204 -12.20 11.71 -16.63
N THR A 205 -11.88 11.79 -15.33
CA THR A 205 -10.84 10.95 -14.71
C THR A 205 -11.19 9.47 -14.84
N HIS A 206 -12.42 9.09 -14.53
CA HIS A 206 -12.90 7.71 -14.68
C HIS A 206 -12.87 7.25 -16.14
N GLU A 207 -13.26 8.10 -17.09
CA GLU A 207 -13.16 7.75 -18.52
C GLU A 207 -11.70 7.53 -18.99
N LEU A 208 -10.76 8.34 -18.47
CA LEU A 208 -9.34 8.13 -18.75
C LEU A 208 -8.83 6.79 -18.19
N ILE A 209 -9.26 6.40 -16.98
CA ILE A 209 -8.88 5.10 -16.40
C ILE A 209 -9.41 3.94 -17.24
N LYS A 210 -10.67 4.01 -17.67
CA LYS A 210 -11.27 3.01 -18.59
C LYS A 210 -10.47 2.89 -19.89
N LEU A 211 -10.07 4.02 -20.46
CA LEU A 211 -9.27 4.02 -21.67
C LEU A 211 -7.87 3.44 -21.43
N LEU A 212 -7.20 3.80 -20.34
CA LEU A 212 -5.91 3.23 -19.96
C LEU A 212 -6.01 1.73 -19.74
N ARG A 213 -7.07 1.25 -19.10
CA ARG A 213 -7.33 -0.19 -18.96
C ARG A 213 -7.44 -0.89 -20.30
N LEU A 214 -8.24 -0.36 -21.22
CA LEU A 214 -8.38 -0.94 -22.56
C LEU A 214 -7.02 -0.99 -23.29
N VAL A 215 -6.23 0.07 -23.20
CA VAL A 215 -4.90 0.12 -23.83
C VAL A 215 -3.99 -0.94 -23.22
N ILE A 216 -3.91 -1.00 -21.91
CA ILE A 216 -3.03 -1.94 -21.18
C ILE A 216 -3.43 -3.38 -21.48
N GLU A 217 -4.72 -3.73 -21.39
CA GLU A 217 -5.23 -5.08 -21.68
C GLU A 217 -5.03 -5.51 -23.15
N ASN A 218 -5.03 -4.55 -24.09
CA ASN A 218 -4.69 -4.83 -25.50
C ASN A 218 -3.20 -5.07 -25.70
N LEU A 219 -2.33 -4.41 -24.95
CA LEU A 219 -0.88 -4.62 -25.02
C LEU A 219 -0.48 -5.93 -24.30
N ASP A 220 -1.05 -6.16 -23.15
CA ASP A 220 -0.87 -7.37 -22.35
C ASP A 220 -2.17 -7.76 -21.67
N PRO A 221 -2.90 -8.80 -22.19
CA PRO A 221 -4.12 -9.29 -21.54
C PRO A 221 -3.90 -9.82 -20.13
N SER A 222 -2.64 -9.97 -19.70
CA SER A 222 -2.27 -10.41 -18.35
C SER A 222 -2.04 -9.25 -17.38
N ALA A 223 -1.94 -8.05 -17.85
CA ALA A 223 -1.64 -6.90 -17.03
C ALA A 223 -2.75 -6.57 -16.02
N VAL A 224 -2.33 -6.03 -14.89
CA VAL A 224 -3.21 -5.64 -13.77
C VAL A 224 -3.02 -4.16 -13.49
N ILE A 225 -4.14 -3.45 -13.38
CA ILE A 225 -4.16 -2.03 -13.01
C ILE A 225 -4.58 -1.91 -11.55
N ILE A 226 -3.83 -1.10 -10.82
CA ILE A 226 -4.06 -0.77 -9.42
C ILE A 226 -4.20 0.75 -9.30
N THR A 227 -5.31 1.24 -8.74
CA THR A 227 -5.49 2.68 -8.50
C THR A 227 -5.06 3.04 -7.09
N GLU A 228 -4.22 4.07 -6.97
CA GLU A 228 -3.83 4.67 -5.71
C GLU A 228 -4.66 5.94 -5.47
N THR A 229 -5.54 5.85 -4.46
CA THR A 229 -6.46 6.91 -4.06
C THR A 229 -6.62 6.90 -2.54
N ASN A 230 -5.85 7.74 -1.85
CA ASN A 230 -5.93 7.88 -0.38
C ASN A 230 -7.12 8.76 0.02
N VAL A 231 -8.32 8.20 -0.08
CA VAL A 231 -9.62 8.87 0.13
C VAL A 231 -10.56 7.98 0.94
N PRO A 232 -11.68 8.51 1.45
CA PRO A 232 -12.69 7.70 2.13
C PRO A 232 -13.15 6.51 1.29
N ASN A 233 -13.53 5.42 1.97
CA ASN A 233 -13.81 4.13 1.33
C ASN A 233 -14.83 4.21 0.19
N ARG A 234 -15.91 4.99 0.34
CA ARG A 234 -16.94 5.15 -0.69
C ARG A 234 -16.39 5.70 -2.01
N GLU A 235 -15.51 6.69 -1.92
CA GLU A 235 -14.85 7.29 -3.09
C GLU A 235 -13.85 6.31 -3.71
N ASN A 236 -13.09 5.62 -2.88
CA ASN A 236 -12.12 4.61 -3.32
C ASN A 236 -12.79 3.45 -4.08
N LEU A 237 -13.93 2.94 -3.58
CA LEU A 237 -14.70 1.87 -4.24
C LEU A 237 -15.19 2.25 -5.64
N SER A 238 -15.38 3.54 -5.94
CA SER A 238 -15.81 4.00 -7.27
C SER A 238 -14.83 3.64 -8.38
N TYR A 239 -13.54 3.44 -8.05
CA TYR A 239 -12.48 3.10 -9.00
C TYR A 239 -12.51 1.63 -9.49
N PHE A 240 -13.38 0.79 -8.95
CA PHE A 240 -13.73 -0.45 -9.62
C PHE A 240 -14.60 -0.22 -10.85
N GLY A 241 -15.28 0.94 -10.94
CA GLY A 241 -16.22 1.23 -12.00
C GLY A 241 -17.31 0.14 -12.10
N ASN A 242 -17.68 -0.19 -13.32
CA ASN A 242 -18.55 -1.32 -13.64
C ASN A 242 -17.71 -2.49 -14.20
N ASP A 243 -16.70 -2.94 -13.45
CA ASP A 243 -15.69 -3.94 -13.85
C ASP A 243 -14.83 -3.52 -15.05
N ASN A 244 -14.68 -2.21 -15.29
CA ASN A 244 -13.99 -1.65 -16.45
C ASN A 244 -12.96 -0.55 -16.11
N GLU A 245 -12.63 -0.38 -14.82
CA GLU A 245 -11.59 0.55 -14.35
C GLU A 245 -10.45 -0.24 -13.70
N ALA A 246 -10.21 -0.10 -12.38
CA ALA A 246 -9.15 -0.83 -11.70
C ALA A 246 -9.47 -2.33 -11.55
N HIS A 247 -8.44 -3.17 -11.64
CA HIS A 247 -8.49 -4.56 -11.20
C HIS A 247 -8.32 -4.65 -9.68
N LEU A 248 -7.43 -3.82 -9.14
CA LEU A 248 -7.15 -3.74 -7.71
C LEU A 248 -7.30 -2.29 -7.23
N ILE A 249 -7.84 -2.15 -6.03
CA ILE A 249 -7.83 -0.88 -5.30
C ILE A 249 -7.16 -1.07 -3.95
N TYR A 250 -6.40 -0.07 -3.50
CA TYR A 250 -5.78 -0.07 -2.18
C TYR A 250 -6.82 0.00 -1.07
N ASN A 251 -6.62 -0.78 -0.03
CA ASN A 251 -7.50 -0.79 1.15
C ASN A 251 -6.99 0.19 2.21
N PHE A 252 -7.12 1.49 1.93
CA PHE A 252 -6.56 2.56 2.76
C PHE A 252 -7.17 2.69 4.17
N SER A 253 -8.38 2.16 4.39
CA SER A 253 -8.98 2.17 5.74
C SER A 253 -8.35 1.11 6.66
N LEU A 254 -7.77 0.05 6.11
CA LEU A 254 -7.21 -1.05 6.89
C LEU A 254 -6.05 -0.62 7.80
N PRO A 255 -4.99 0.11 7.32
CA PRO A 255 -3.85 0.44 8.15
C PRO A 255 -4.20 1.19 9.45
N PRO A 256 -4.93 2.32 9.44
CA PRO A 256 -5.23 3.05 10.67
C PRO A 256 -6.20 2.30 11.58
N LEU A 257 -7.18 1.56 11.03
CA LEU A 257 -8.15 0.81 11.83
C LEU A 257 -7.52 -0.41 12.49
N LEU A 258 -6.65 -1.12 11.78
CA LEU A 258 -5.96 -2.28 12.34
C LEU A 258 -4.94 -1.85 13.39
N LEU A 259 -4.17 -0.79 13.13
CA LEU A 259 -3.25 -0.22 14.11
C LEU A 259 -4.01 0.18 15.39
N TYR A 260 -5.11 0.94 15.25
CA TYR A 260 -5.94 1.29 16.40
C TYR A 260 -6.43 0.06 17.15
N SER A 261 -6.96 -0.95 16.45
CA SER A 261 -7.52 -2.16 17.08
C SER A 261 -6.49 -2.94 17.88
N ILE A 262 -5.29 -3.10 17.35
CA ILE A 262 -4.19 -3.80 18.04
C ILE A 262 -3.69 -3.02 19.25
N LEU A 263 -3.58 -1.69 19.14
CA LEU A 263 -3.05 -0.85 20.22
C LEU A 263 -4.07 -0.55 21.31
N SER A 264 -5.37 -0.55 20.98
CA SER A 264 -6.45 -0.35 21.96
C SER A 264 -6.98 -1.65 22.57
N GLY A 265 -6.72 -2.81 21.94
CA GLY A 265 -7.35 -4.08 22.29
C GLY A 265 -8.84 -4.16 21.94
N ASP A 266 -9.34 -3.28 21.04
CA ASP A 266 -10.74 -3.17 20.66
C ASP A 266 -10.88 -3.14 19.13
N CYS A 267 -11.47 -4.17 18.55
CA CYS A 267 -11.65 -4.30 17.11
C CYS A 267 -13.06 -3.94 16.60
N LYS A 268 -13.90 -3.25 17.39
CA LYS A 268 -15.28 -2.92 16.98
C LYS A 268 -15.34 -2.12 15.68
N HIS A 269 -14.45 -1.15 15.50
CA HIS A 269 -14.40 -0.32 14.29
C HIS A 269 -13.91 -1.12 13.08
N LEU A 270 -12.92 -1.99 13.28
CA LEU A 270 -12.41 -2.89 12.25
C LEU A 270 -13.50 -3.89 11.79
N LYS A 271 -14.31 -4.43 12.72
CA LYS A 271 -15.48 -5.26 12.40
C LYS A 271 -16.53 -4.50 11.61
N THR A 272 -16.86 -3.28 12.05
CA THR A 272 -17.85 -2.42 11.39
C THR A 272 -17.41 -2.11 9.96
N TRP A 273 -16.15 -1.74 9.78
CA TRP A 273 -15.58 -1.51 8.47
C TRP A 273 -15.62 -2.78 7.60
N MET A 274 -15.14 -3.92 8.09
CA MET A 274 -15.14 -5.18 7.35
C MET A 274 -16.55 -5.57 6.88
N THR A 275 -17.55 -5.42 7.76
CA THR A 275 -18.96 -5.73 7.43
C THR A 275 -19.53 -4.78 6.38
N SER A 276 -19.02 -3.55 6.29
CA SER A 276 -19.45 -2.54 5.30
C SER A 276 -18.80 -2.72 3.92
N MET A 277 -17.75 -3.54 3.82
CA MET A 277 -17.04 -3.77 2.57
C MET A 277 -17.84 -4.69 1.65
N PRO A 278 -18.12 -4.26 0.40
CA PRO A 278 -18.72 -5.17 -0.58
C PRO A 278 -17.69 -6.25 -0.96
N PRO A 279 -18.11 -7.52 -1.13
CA PRO A 279 -17.21 -8.56 -1.60
C PRO A 279 -16.68 -8.21 -2.99
N ALA A 280 -15.39 -8.44 -3.22
CA ALA A 280 -14.81 -8.28 -4.53
C ALA A 280 -15.31 -9.35 -5.49
N ARG A 281 -15.76 -8.93 -6.69
CA ARG A 281 -16.20 -9.85 -7.73
C ARG A 281 -15.00 -10.45 -8.46
N SER A 282 -15.22 -11.57 -9.16
CA SER A 282 -14.20 -12.16 -10.02
C SER A 282 -13.61 -11.12 -10.99
N GLY A 283 -12.30 -11.10 -11.13
CA GLY A 283 -11.57 -10.14 -11.96
C GLY A 283 -11.15 -8.84 -11.27
N ARG A 284 -11.52 -8.66 -10.00
CA ARG A 284 -11.06 -7.53 -9.17
C ARG A 284 -10.85 -7.95 -7.72
N ALA A 285 -9.99 -7.25 -7.00
CA ALA A 285 -9.73 -7.53 -5.59
C ALA A 285 -9.27 -6.27 -4.83
N TYR A 286 -9.27 -6.37 -3.51
CA TYR A 286 -8.64 -5.39 -2.63
C TYR A 286 -7.15 -5.68 -2.52
N LEU A 287 -6.32 -4.62 -2.54
CA LEU A 287 -4.92 -4.71 -2.15
C LEU A 287 -4.81 -4.33 -0.68
N ASN A 288 -4.64 -5.34 0.17
CA ASN A 288 -4.53 -5.17 1.62
C ASN A 288 -3.09 -4.86 2.00
N PHE A 289 -2.88 -3.79 2.73
CA PHE A 289 -1.60 -3.41 3.28
C PHE A 289 -1.80 -2.76 4.66
N ILE A 290 -0.78 -2.76 5.49
CA ILE A 290 -0.79 -2.11 6.82
C ILE A 290 0.39 -1.19 7.04
N ALA A 291 1.37 -1.24 6.15
CA ALA A 291 2.49 -0.31 6.05
C ALA A 291 2.93 -0.20 4.59
N SER A 292 3.50 0.94 4.22
CA SER A 292 4.07 1.20 2.90
C SER A 292 5.23 2.20 3.01
N HIS A 293 5.76 2.62 1.88
CA HIS A 293 6.75 3.70 1.78
C HIS A 293 6.19 5.09 2.19
N ASP A 294 4.88 5.23 2.22
CA ASP A 294 4.19 6.40 2.77
C ASP A 294 3.97 6.24 4.27
N GLY A 295 3.51 7.27 4.93
CA GLY A 295 2.97 7.13 6.27
C GLY A 295 1.58 6.50 6.28
N ILE A 296 1.10 6.16 7.47
CA ILE A 296 -0.25 5.64 7.65
C ILE A 296 -1.25 6.79 7.51
N GLY A 297 -2.09 6.72 6.47
CA GLY A 297 -3.13 7.72 6.22
C GLY A 297 -4.18 7.73 7.32
N LEU A 298 -4.45 8.89 7.91
CA LEU A 298 -5.45 9.04 8.97
C LEU A 298 -6.84 9.41 8.41
N ARG A 299 -6.87 10.03 7.24
CA ARG A 299 -8.12 10.42 6.59
C ARG A 299 -9.10 9.26 6.32
N PRO A 300 -8.64 8.06 5.90
CA PRO A 300 -9.55 6.92 5.69
C PRO A 300 -10.22 6.38 6.96
N ALA A 301 -9.76 6.80 8.15
CA ALA A 301 -10.38 6.49 9.44
C ALA A 301 -11.39 7.57 9.89
N GLU A 302 -11.46 8.71 9.20
CA GLU A 302 -12.44 9.77 9.51
C GLU A 302 -13.87 9.23 9.41
N GLY A 303 -14.67 9.47 10.45
CA GLY A 303 -16.05 8.96 10.56
C GLY A 303 -16.17 7.49 11.00
N LEU A 304 -15.05 6.76 11.09
CA LEU A 304 -14.96 5.41 11.65
C LEU A 304 -14.44 5.47 13.10
N LEU A 305 -13.32 6.15 13.33
CA LEU A 305 -12.85 6.47 14.68
C LEU A 305 -13.48 7.78 15.15
N SER A 306 -13.84 7.86 16.43
CA SER A 306 -14.22 9.12 17.05
C SER A 306 -13.01 10.06 17.17
N PRO A 307 -13.21 11.39 17.30
CA PRO A 307 -12.12 12.33 17.51
C PRO A 307 -11.19 11.95 18.68
N ARG A 308 -11.77 11.49 19.79
CA ARG A 308 -10.99 11.07 20.97
C ARG A 308 -10.13 9.84 20.70
N GLU A 309 -10.66 8.85 19.99
CA GLU A 309 -9.93 7.65 19.59
C GLU A 309 -8.79 7.97 18.64
N LEU A 310 -9.02 8.88 17.69
CA LEU A 310 -8.00 9.36 16.78
C LEU A 310 -6.90 10.15 17.50
N ASP A 311 -7.27 11.02 18.45
CA ASP A 311 -6.32 11.77 19.27
C ASP A 311 -5.46 10.83 20.12
N GLY A 312 -6.06 9.79 20.73
CA GLY A 312 -5.32 8.76 21.48
C GLY A 312 -4.33 8.00 20.59
N LEU A 313 -4.73 7.63 19.38
CA LEU A 313 -3.83 6.99 18.41
C LEU A 313 -2.67 7.93 18.02
N ILE A 314 -2.94 9.20 17.76
CA ILE A 314 -1.93 10.20 17.40
C ILE A 314 -0.92 10.39 18.52
N GLU A 315 -1.38 10.48 19.76
CA GLU A 315 -0.47 10.64 20.90
C GLU A 315 0.40 9.40 21.11
N ASN A 316 -0.17 8.20 21.01
CA ASN A 316 0.58 6.95 21.07
C ASN A 316 1.69 6.89 19.99
N ILE A 317 1.38 7.32 18.76
CA ILE A 317 2.36 7.39 17.65
C ILE A 317 3.50 8.35 18.00
N ARG A 318 3.22 9.52 18.60
CA ARG A 318 4.24 10.48 19.03
C ARG A 318 5.12 9.91 20.15
N GLU A 319 4.50 9.26 21.13
CA GLU A 319 5.22 8.61 22.23
C GLU A 319 6.13 7.48 21.75
N SER A 320 5.72 6.74 20.70
CA SER A 320 6.54 5.74 20.01
C SER A 320 7.54 6.36 19.02
N GLY A 321 7.69 7.70 19.06
CA GLY A 321 8.68 8.45 18.30
C GLY A 321 8.38 8.70 16.85
N GLY A 322 7.12 8.57 16.46
CA GLY A 322 6.63 8.95 15.14
C GLY A 322 6.29 10.44 15.03
N GLU A 323 6.03 10.87 13.80
CA GLU A 323 5.69 12.24 13.44
C GLU A 323 4.34 12.31 12.73
N ILE A 324 3.57 13.37 12.96
CA ILE A 324 2.27 13.56 12.29
C ILE A 324 2.37 14.67 11.27
N SER A 325 2.17 14.31 10.00
CA SER A 325 2.00 15.29 8.92
C SER A 325 0.61 15.89 8.95
N MET A 326 0.52 17.21 8.76
CA MET A 326 -0.73 17.97 8.80
C MET A 326 -1.14 18.40 7.39
N ARG A 327 -2.44 18.53 7.15
CA ARG A 327 -3.02 19.15 5.95
C ARG A 327 -3.82 20.40 6.32
N ARG A 328 -4.03 21.31 5.37
CA ARG A 328 -4.97 22.42 5.52
C ARG A 328 -6.36 22.02 5.04
N THR A 329 -7.35 22.36 5.83
CA THR A 329 -8.77 22.29 5.40
C THR A 329 -9.09 23.46 4.45
N PRO A 330 -10.20 23.42 3.71
CA PRO A 330 -10.68 24.57 2.92
C PRO A 330 -10.90 25.83 3.78
N GLN A 331 -11.15 25.69 5.07
CA GLN A 331 -11.33 26.79 6.04
C GLN A 331 -9.99 27.34 6.53
N GLY A 332 -8.86 26.69 6.20
CA GLY A 332 -7.50 27.08 6.58
C GLY A 332 -6.95 26.44 7.85
N ASP A 333 -7.76 25.64 8.56
CA ASP A 333 -7.35 24.92 9.76
C ASP A 333 -6.36 23.79 9.43
N LEU A 334 -5.48 23.48 10.38
CA LEU A 334 -4.60 22.32 10.30
C LEU A 334 -5.28 21.09 10.90
N THR A 335 -5.27 19.98 10.18
CA THR A 335 -5.80 18.69 10.64
C THR A 335 -4.79 17.58 10.37
N PRO A 336 -4.71 16.55 11.24
CA PRO A 336 -3.87 15.39 11.00
C PRO A 336 -4.18 14.74 9.65
N TYR A 337 -3.12 14.36 8.93
CA TYR A 337 -3.23 13.76 7.61
C TYR A 337 -2.60 12.37 7.55
N GLU A 338 -1.39 12.25 8.09
CA GLU A 338 -0.58 11.04 7.94
C GLU A 338 0.32 10.85 9.16
N ALA A 339 0.37 9.63 9.66
CA ALA A 339 1.28 9.19 10.71
C ALA A 339 2.55 8.61 10.10
N ASN A 340 3.68 9.24 10.34
CA ASN A 340 5.00 8.83 9.85
C ASN A 340 5.72 8.07 10.97
N ILE A 341 5.75 6.76 10.84
CA ILE A 341 6.36 5.85 11.81
C ILE A 341 6.62 4.49 11.13
N SER A 342 7.67 3.76 11.51
CA SER A 342 7.75 2.36 11.12
C SER A 342 6.69 1.54 11.86
N LEU A 343 6.08 0.58 11.17
CA LEU A 343 5.01 -0.23 11.79
C LEU A 343 5.54 -1.02 13.00
N TYR A 344 6.79 -1.50 12.95
CA TYR A 344 7.38 -2.23 14.08
C TYR A 344 7.50 -1.34 15.32
N SER A 345 8.00 -0.11 15.16
CA SER A 345 8.07 0.85 16.27
C SER A 345 6.69 1.31 16.76
N ALA A 346 5.69 1.40 15.87
CA ALA A 346 4.33 1.74 16.25
C ALA A 346 3.68 0.71 17.20
N MET A 347 4.19 -0.54 17.22
CA MET A 347 3.68 -1.62 18.05
C MET A 347 4.34 -1.69 19.44
N GLU A 348 5.19 -0.72 19.81
CA GLU A 348 5.99 -0.73 21.04
C GLU A 348 5.15 -0.71 22.31
N ARG A 349 4.02 -0.01 22.29
CA ARG A 349 3.13 0.17 23.44
C ARG A 349 1.65 0.19 23.05
N PRO A 350 0.73 -0.19 23.96
CA PRO A 350 -0.70 0.02 23.74
C PRO A 350 -1.08 1.50 23.93
N ILE A 351 -2.25 1.90 23.42
CA ILE A 351 -2.83 3.23 23.71
C ILE A 351 -3.06 3.35 25.21
N ASP A 352 -2.69 4.50 25.78
CA ASP A 352 -2.78 4.80 27.22
C ASP A 352 -1.96 3.85 28.12
N GLY A 353 -0.93 3.14 27.57
CA GLY A 353 -0.08 2.21 28.30
C GLY A 353 1.41 2.47 28.12
N GLU A 354 2.19 1.77 28.93
CA GLU A 354 3.65 1.81 28.86
C GLU A 354 4.21 0.77 27.89
N VAL A 355 5.49 0.90 27.54
CA VAL A 355 6.24 -0.10 26.76
C VAL A 355 6.19 -1.44 27.49
N ASP A 356 5.87 -2.51 26.75
CA ASP A 356 5.75 -3.87 27.27
C ASP A 356 6.45 -4.90 26.35
N ASP A 357 6.38 -6.17 26.70
CA ASP A 357 7.03 -7.27 25.98
C ASP A 357 6.20 -7.78 24.76
N PHE A 358 5.07 -7.16 24.43
CA PHE A 358 4.18 -7.63 23.35
C PHE A 358 4.42 -7.00 21.99
N GLN A 359 5.45 -6.18 21.81
CA GLN A 359 5.72 -5.49 20.53
C GLN A 359 5.70 -6.44 19.32
N MET A 360 6.48 -7.52 19.39
CA MET A 360 6.53 -8.50 18.30
C MET A 360 5.19 -9.24 18.14
N ALA A 361 4.53 -9.59 19.23
CA ALA A 361 3.24 -10.29 19.19
C ALA A 361 2.16 -9.43 18.52
N ARG A 362 2.05 -8.14 18.86
CA ARG A 362 1.17 -7.18 18.19
C ARG A 362 1.48 -7.06 16.70
N PHE A 363 2.75 -6.95 16.37
CA PHE A 363 3.22 -6.81 14.99
C PHE A 363 2.85 -8.05 14.14
N ILE A 364 3.09 -9.25 14.65
CA ILE A 364 2.75 -10.51 13.97
C ILE A 364 1.23 -10.68 13.88
N CYS A 365 0.48 -10.39 14.94
CA CYS A 365 -0.99 -10.44 14.95
C CYS A 365 -1.57 -9.55 13.84
N ALA A 366 -1.11 -8.30 13.72
CA ALA A 366 -1.56 -7.38 12.68
C ALA A 366 -1.32 -7.94 11.26
N HIS A 367 -0.14 -8.52 11.01
CA HIS A 367 0.16 -9.13 9.71
C HIS A 367 -0.65 -10.41 9.47
N THR A 368 -0.88 -11.22 10.50
CA THR A 368 -1.70 -12.45 10.41
C THR A 368 -3.13 -12.11 10.02
N ILE A 369 -3.70 -11.04 10.58
CA ILE A 369 -5.01 -10.50 10.18
C ILE A 369 -4.99 -10.09 8.71
N MET A 370 -4.04 -9.24 8.32
CA MET A 370 -3.93 -8.75 6.94
C MET A 370 -3.79 -9.89 5.92
N LEU A 371 -2.97 -10.90 6.24
CA LEU A 371 -2.75 -12.07 5.39
C LEU A 371 -4.00 -12.93 5.20
N ALA A 372 -4.92 -12.96 6.17
CA ALA A 372 -6.12 -13.77 6.12
C ALA A 372 -7.30 -13.09 5.43
N LEU A 373 -7.35 -11.75 5.37
CA LEU A 373 -8.45 -10.99 4.78
C LEU A 373 -8.65 -11.28 3.28
N GLU A 374 -9.90 -11.11 2.82
CA GLU A 374 -10.24 -11.12 1.40
C GLU A 374 -9.39 -10.10 0.63
N GLY A 375 -8.76 -10.54 -0.44
CA GLY A 375 -7.92 -9.70 -1.29
C GLY A 375 -6.48 -10.19 -1.38
N LEU A 376 -5.64 -9.31 -1.94
CA LEU A 376 -4.23 -9.53 -2.18
C LEU A 376 -3.40 -8.83 -1.08
N PRO A 377 -2.57 -9.53 -0.29
CA PRO A 377 -1.71 -8.86 0.67
C PRO A 377 -0.51 -8.21 -0.03
N ALA A 378 -0.21 -6.98 0.36
CA ALA A 378 0.99 -6.25 0.01
C ALA A 378 1.81 -6.00 1.28
N ILE A 379 3.05 -6.46 1.29
CA ILE A 379 3.91 -6.43 2.47
C ILE A 379 5.09 -5.51 2.19
N TYR A 380 5.20 -4.45 2.98
CA TYR A 380 6.32 -3.53 2.90
C TYR A 380 7.61 -4.22 3.33
N ILE A 381 8.72 -3.97 2.63
CA ILE A 381 9.99 -4.63 2.94
C ILE A 381 10.44 -4.40 4.37
N HIS A 382 10.24 -3.19 4.90
CA HIS A 382 10.60 -2.89 6.29
C HIS A 382 9.71 -3.63 7.30
N SER A 383 8.50 -4.02 6.92
CA SER A 383 7.67 -4.95 7.72
C SER A 383 8.22 -6.36 7.69
N LEU A 384 8.65 -6.88 6.51
CA LEU A 384 9.32 -8.19 6.46
C LEU A 384 10.56 -8.25 7.34
N LEU A 385 11.29 -7.13 7.44
CA LEU A 385 12.56 -7.04 8.15
C LEU A 385 12.41 -6.60 9.62
N GLY A 386 11.21 -6.22 10.08
CA GLY A 386 11.01 -5.67 11.41
C GLY A 386 11.82 -4.39 11.64
N THR A 387 11.97 -3.55 10.61
CA THR A 387 12.82 -2.34 10.70
C THR A 387 12.18 -1.29 11.59
N GLU A 388 12.96 -0.73 12.50
CA GLU A 388 12.56 0.32 13.43
C GLU A 388 12.61 1.71 12.79
N ASN A 389 12.21 2.74 13.55
CA ASN A 389 12.24 4.15 13.15
C ASN A 389 13.64 4.62 12.77
N ASN A 390 13.80 5.19 11.58
CA ASN A 390 15.02 5.86 11.14
C ASN A 390 15.01 7.34 11.55
N ARG A 391 15.18 7.63 12.84
CA ARG A 391 15.16 9.01 13.36
C ARG A 391 16.31 9.85 12.85
N GLU A 392 17.50 9.29 12.76
CA GLU A 392 18.68 10.01 12.25
C GLU A 392 18.49 10.42 10.79
N GLY A 393 18.02 9.49 9.95
CA GLY A 393 17.71 9.78 8.55
C GLY A 393 16.63 10.84 8.39
N MET A 394 15.61 10.81 9.23
CA MET A 394 14.54 11.82 9.23
C MET A 394 15.08 13.21 9.58
N VAL A 395 15.87 13.32 10.64
CA VAL A 395 16.50 14.60 11.04
C VAL A 395 17.43 15.13 9.95
N HIS A 396 18.25 14.24 9.36
CA HIS A 396 19.21 14.63 8.32
C HIS A 396 18.50 15.10 7.03
N SER A 397 17.44 14.41 6.62
CA SER A 397 16.70 14.74 5.39
C SER A 397 15.69 15.87 5.55
N GLY A 398 15.27 16.18 6.78
CA GLY A 398 14.17 17.10 7.08
C GLY A 398 12.80 16.62 6.58
N ARG A 399 12.65 15.33 6.23
CA ARG A 399 11.42 14.74 5.69
C ARG A 399 10.85 13.71 6.65
N ALA A 400 9.62 13.91 7.11
CA ALA A 400 8.97 13.01 8.06
C ALA A 400 8.91 11.55 7.58
N ARG A 401 8.59 11.30 6.30
CA ARG A 401 8.50 9.95 5.73
C ARG A 401 9.82 9.16 5.75
N THR A 402 10.98 9.83 5.87
CA THR A 402 12.28 9.15 5.95
C THR A 402 12.39 8.26 7.19
N ILE A 403 11.60 8.52 8.22
CA ILE A 403 11.55 7.70 9.44
C ILE A 403 11.22 6.22 9.13
N ASN A 404 10.43 5.99 8.08
CA ASN A 404 9.95 4.68 7.63
C ASN A 404 10.66 4.19 6.35
N ARG A 405 11.81 4.79 5.99
CA ARG A 405 12.55 4.52 4.75
C ARG A 405 14.02 4.28 5.03
N TYR A 406 14.32 3.36 5.94
CA TYR A 406 15.70 2.99 6.27
C TYR A 406 16.43 2.41 5.06
N HIS A 407 17.72 2.64 4.95
CA HIS A 407 18.58 2.03 3.94
C HIS A 407 19.51 1.03 4.59
N TRP A 408 19.31 -0.25 4.32
CA TRP A 408 20.15 -1.31 4.80
C TRP A 408 21.41 -1.44 3.94
N GLU A 409 22.57 -1.50 4.56
CA GLU A 409 23.73 -2.09 3.90
C GLU A 409 23.52 -3.62 3.86
N ALA A 410 23.78 -4.24 2.72
CA ALA A 410 23.44 -5.66 2.50
C ALA A 410 24.11 -6.57 3.52
N ASP A 411 25.38 -6.33 3.82
CA ASP A 411 26.15 -7.17 4.75
C ASP A 411 25.62 -7.03 6.19
N ASP A 412 25.18 -5.83 6.60
CA ASP A 412 24.54 -5.59 7.90
C ASP A 412 23.14 -6.23 7.97
N LEU A 413 22.38 -6.18 6.87
CA LEU A 413 21.09 -6.84 6.78
C LEU A 413 21.21 -8.35 6.95
N TYR A 414 22.11 -8.98 6.18
CA TYR A 414 22.31 -10.43 6.29
C TYR A 414 22.80 -10.82 7.70
N ALA A 415 23.69 -10.04 8.31
CA ALA A 415 24.12 -10.25 9.68
C ALA A 415 22.94 -10.13 10.68
N ALA A 416 22.05 -9.14 10.51
CA ALA A 416 20.87 -8.98 11.35
C ALA A 416 19.86 -10.13 11.23
N LEU A 417 19.70 -10.67 10.01
CA LEU A 417 18.81 -11.80 9.74
C LEU A 417 19.38 -13.15 10.22
N ASP A 418 20.67 -13.22 10.54
CA ASP A 418 21.34 -14.43 11.04
C ASP A 418 21.55 -14.41 12.56
N ASP A 419 21.38 -13.26 13.20
CA ASP A 419 21.64 -13.04 14.63
C ASP A 419 20.41 -13.38 15.50
N ASP A 420 20.52 -14.44 16.32
CA ASP A 420 19.48 -14.85 17.27
C ASP A 420 19.18 -13.80 18.35
N GLY A 421 20.10 -12.86 18.60
CA GLY A 421 19.92 -11.79 19.57
C GLY A 421 19.12 -10.60 19.03
N ARG A 422 18.79 -10.59 17.73
CA ARG A 422 18.03 -9.51 17.09
C ARG A 422 16.64 -9.97 16.67
N HIS A 423 15.63 -9.13 16.92
CA HIS A 423 14.24 -9.40 16.54
C HIS A 423 14.04 -9.56 15.02
N HIS A 424 14.93 -8.98 14.18
CA HIS A 424 14.87 -9.07 12.71
C HIS A 424 14.81 -10.52 12.22
N LYS A 425 15.63 -11.42 12.78
CA LYS A 425 15.63 -12.85 12.43
C LYS A 425 14.29 -13.50 12.74
N ALA A 426 13.78 -13.28 13.94
CA ALA A 426 12.52 -13.86 14.40
C ALA A 426 11.32 -13.34 13.59
N VAL A 427 11.25 -12.02 13.36
CA VAL A 427 10.21 -11.39 12.55
C VAL A 427 10.25 -11.92 11.12
N PHE A 428 11.41 -11.92 10.48
CA PHE A 428 11.56 -12.38 9.10
C PHE A 428 11.18 -13.86 8.93
N ALA A 429 11.62 -14.72 9.83
CA ALA A 429 11.30 -16.15 9.81
C ALA A 429 9.80 -16.38 9.97
N GLU A 430 9.15 -15.70 10.92
CA GLU A 430 7.71 -15.85 11.19
C GLU A 430 6.87 -15.29 10.05
N MET A 431 7.21 -14.13 9.51
CA MET A 431 6.53 -13.58 8.34
C MET A 431 6.61 -14.51 7.13
N LYS A 432 7.78 -15.07 6.84
CA LYS A 432 7.93 -16.07 5.76
C LYS A 432 7.08 -17.30 6.01
N ARG A 433 7.06 -17.80 7.24
CA ARG A 433 6.27 -18.98 7.63
C ARG A 433 4.77 -18.74 7.41
N LEU A 434 4.23 -17.63 7.89
CA LEU A 434 2.82 -17.26 7.73
C LEU A 434 2.43 -17.09 6.24
N ILE A 435 3.28 -16.44 5.45
CA ILE A 435 3.05 -16.30 4.01
C ILE A 435 3.04 -17.68 3.33
N GLN A 436 3.97 -18.58 3.68
CA GLN A 436 4.03 -19.94 3.12
C GLN A 436 2.80 -20.78 3.51
N ILE A 437 2.32 -20.67 4.74
CA ILE A 437 1.05 -21.30 5.15
C ILE A 437 -0.08 -20.77 4.28
N ARG A 438 -0.20 -19.44 4.16
CA ARG A 438 -1.26 -18.78 3.40
C ARG A 438 -1.34 -19.24 1.94
N ILE A 439 -0.21 -19.27 1.24
CA ILE A 439 -0.17 -19.59 -0.20
C ILE A 439 -0.57 -21.04 -0.51
N ALA A 440 -0.54 -21.91 0.48
CA ALA A 440 -0.97 -23.30 0.36
C ALA A 440 -2.48 -23.49 0.55
N GLN A 441 -3.23 -22.42 0.87
CA GLN A 441 -4.66 -22.51 1.21
C GLN A 441 -5.56 -21.94 0.12
N ASP A 442 -6.43 -22.78 -0.44
CA ASP A 442 -7.41 -22.36 -1.46
C ASP A 442 -8.42 -21.35 -0.89
N ALA A 443 -8.71 -21.43 0.42
CA ALA A 443 -9.60 -20.50 1.12
C ALA A 443 -9.04 -19.06 1.19
N PHE A 444 -7.74 -18.86 0.98
CA PHE A 444 -7.13 -17.53 0.93
C PHE A 444 -7.00 -16.96 -0.49
N HIS A 445 -7.62 -17.59 -1.48
CA HIS A 445 -7.75 -16.99 -2.81
C HIS A 445 -8.37 -15.58 -2.71
N PRO A 446 -7.90 -14.57 -3.45
CA PRO A 446 -8.37 -13.19 -3.34
C PRO A 446 -9.89 -13.01 -3.48
N ASN A 447 -10.55 -13.85 -4.27
CA ASN A 447 -12.00 -13.83 -4.48
C ASN A 447 -12.74 -14.97 -3.73
N ALA A 448 -12.07 -15.69 -2.82
CA ALA A 448 -12.74 -16.64 -1.93
C ALA A 448 -13.68 -15.90 -0.99
N THR A 449 -14.82 -16.52 -0.68
CA THR A 449 -15.85 -15.86 0.13
C THR A 449 -15.35 -15.59 1.55
N GLN A 450 -15.69 -14.42 2.09
CA GLN A 450 -15.42 -14.04 3.48
C GLN A 450 -16.74 -13.77 4.20
N TYR A 451 -16.91 -14.40 5.36
CA TYR A 451 -18.05 -14.20 6.25
C TYR A 451 -17.56 -13.63 7.59
N THR A 452 -18.24 -12.62 8.09
CA THR A 452 -17.94 -12.05 9.40
C THR A 452 -18.39 -12.99 10.51
N LEU A 453 -17.55 -13.17 11.53
CA LEU A 453 -17.91 -13.84 12.78
C LEU A 453 -18.00 -12.81 13.90
N HIS A 454 -18.98 -12.99 14.78
CA HIS A 454 -19.26 -12.03 15.85
C HIS A 454 -18.92 -12.63 17.23
N PHE A 455 -17.78 -12.18 17.77
CA PHE A 455 -17.33 -12.45 19.13
C PHE A 455 -17.18 -11.13 19.91
N SER A 456 -16.55 -11.18 21.09
CA SER A 456 -16.23 -9.97 21.86
C SER A 456 -15.38 -8.98 21.05
N ASP A 457 -15.29 -7.73 21.50
CA ASP A 457 -14.50 -6.70 20.79
C ASP A 457 -12.98 -6.89 20.91
N GLN A 458 -12.53 -7.87 21.72
CA GLN A 458 -11.14 -8.32 21.79
C GLN A 458 -10.81 -9.39 20.74
N ILE A 459 -11.80 -9.99 20.08
CA ILE A 459 -11.60 -11.03 19.08
C ILE A 459 -12.03 -10.53 17.71
N PHE A 460 -11.08 -10.43 16.79
CA PHE A 460 -11.35 -10.17 15.39
C PHE A 460 -11.37 -11.49 14.62
N ALA A 461 -12.52 -11.87 14.08
CA ALA A 461 -12.71 -13.16 13.47
C ALA A 461 -13.57 -13.12 12.21
N PHE A 462 -13.26 -14.02 11.28
CA PHE A 462 -14.02 -14.23 10.05
C PHE A 462 -13.77 -15.65 9.53
N TRP A 463 -14.68 -16.10 8.67
CA TRP A 463 -14.61 -17.38 8.00
C TRP A 463 -14.35 -17.17 6.50
N ARG A 464 -13.37 -17.89 5.96
CA ARG A 464 -13.05 -17.94 4.53
C ARG A 464 -13.50 -19.29 3.95
N GLU A 465 -14.15 -19.26 2.79
CA GLU A 465 -14.55 -20.47 2.07
C GLU A 465 -13.93 -20.45 0.66
N SER A 466 -13.22 -21.53 0.29
CA SER A 466 -12.61 -21.64 -1.03
C SER A 466 -13.65 -21.57 -2.16
N LEU A 467 -13.21 -21.18 -3.37
CA LEU A 467 -14.11 -21.04 -4.53
C LEU A 467 -14.84 -22.34 -4.89
N ASP A 468 -14.21 -23.49 -4.68
CA ASP A 468 -14.79 -24.82 -4.90
C ASP A 468 -15.56 -25.34 -3.68
N ARG A 469 -15.62 -24.57 -2.59
CA ARG A 469 -16.28 -24.87 -1.31
C ARG A 469 -15.81 -26.14 -0.60
N LYS A 470 -14.60 -26.60 -0.89
CA LYS A 470 -14.03 -27.79 -0.23
C LYS A 470 -13.20 -27.44 0.99
N GLN A 471 -12.70 -26.20 1.08
CA GLN A 471 -11.97 -25.73 2.24
C GLN A 471 -12.74 -24.64 2.94
N SER A 472 -13.00 -24.84 4.23
CA SER A 472 -13.43 -23.85 5.19
C SER A 472 -12.27 -23.48 6.10
N LEU A 473 -12.04 -22.19 6.34
CA LEU A 473 -10.97 -21.69 7.18
C LEU A 473 -11.52 -20.61 8.10
N PHE A 474 -11.45 -20.84 9.41
CA PHE A 474 -11.81 -19.90 10.45
C PHE A 474 -10.56 -19.18 10.95
N ALA A 475 -10.48 -17.89 10.72
CA ALA A 475 -9.39 -17.03 11.15
C ALA A 475 -9.83 -16.26 12.40
N LEU A 476 -9.18 -16.54 13.54
CA LEU A 476 -9.50 -15.92 14.84
C LEU A 476 -8.24 -15.26 15.39
N HIS A 477 -8.39 -14.02 15.86
CA HIS A 477 -7.26 -13.20 16.29
C HIS A 477 -7.63 -12.50 17.60
N ASN A 478 -6.87 -12.75 18.64
CA ASN A 478 -6.95 -11.98 19.88
C ASN A 478 -6.18 -10.66 19.68
N VAL A 479 -6.87 -9.54 19.64
CA VAL A 479 -6.24 -8.22 19.46
C VAL A 479 -5.91 -7.53 20.80
N SER A 480 -6.04 -8.24 21.93
CA SER A 480 -5.85 -7.69 23.26
C SER A 480 -4.68 -8.33 24.02
N SER A 481 -4.25 -7.65 25.08
CA SER A 481 -3.24 -8.14 26.03
C SER A 481 -3.78 -9.15 27.05
N GLU A 482 -5.04 -9.57 26.92
CA GLU A 482 -5.67 -10.52 27.81
C GLU A 482 -5.96 -11.84 27.11
N ARG A 483 -5.87 -12.94 27.85
CA ARG A 483 -6.27 -14.26 27.37
C ARG A 483 -7.76 -14.27 27.02
N GLN A 484 -8.10 -14.81 25.87
CA GLN A 484 -9.46 -14.95 25.39
C GLN A 484 -9.83 -16.44 25.26
N THR A 485 -11.10 -16.76 25.48
CA THR A 485 -11.61 -18.14 25.34
C THR A 485 -12.84 -18.16 24.45
N ILE A 486 -12.84 -19.04 23.46
CA ILE A 486 -13.91 -19.17 22.46
C ILE A 486 -14.39 -20.63 22.48
N PRO A 487 -15.67 -20.90 22.78
CA PRO A 487 -16.23 -22.25 22.64
C PRO A 487 -16.22 -22.70 21.17
N LEU A 488 -15.68 -23.87 20.86
CA LEU A 488 -15.64 -24.40 19.50
C LEU A 488 -17.04 -24.58 18.87
N VAL A 489 -18.05 -24.81 19.70
CA VAL A 489 -19.45 -24.90 19.25
C VAL A 489 -19.96 -23.63 18.55
N GLU A 490 -19.37 -22.47 18.82
CA GLU A 490 -19.73 -21.20 18.19
C GLU A 490 -19.23 -21.10 16.73
N LEU A 491 -18.28 -21.94 16.33
CA LEU A 491 -17.79 -22.02 14.95
C LEU A 491 -18.63 -22.94 14.06
N ASN A 492 -19.51 -23.76 14.64
CA ASN A 492 -20.33 -24.75 13.93
C ASN A 492 -19.49 -25.68 13.03
N LEU A 493 -18.38 -26.18 13.55
CA LEU A 493 -17.50 -27.09 12.82
C LEU A 493 -18.21 -28.41 12.47
N ILE A 494 -18.02 -28.90 11.23
CA ILE A 494 -18.62 -30.15 10.77
C ILE A 494 -17.93 -31.31 11.48
N ALA A 495 -18.69 -32.07 12.30
CA ALA A 495 -18.15 -33.12 13.16
C ALA A 495 -17.57 -34.34 12.40
N THR A 496 -17.88 -34.51 11.11
CA THR A 496 -17.32 -35.57 10.28
C THR A 496 -16.01 -35.20 9.60
N GLU A 497 -15.55 -33.97 9.77
CA GLU A 497 -14.30 -33.47 9.22
C GLU A 497 -13.23 -33.38 10.31
N ALA A 498 -11.96 -33.49 9.91
CA ALA A 498 -10.82 -33.22 10.79
C ALA A 498 -10.50 -31.73 10.74
N TRP A 499 -10.29 -31.12 11.90
CA TRP A 499 -10.00 -29.70 12.02
C TRP A 499 -8.63 -29.48 12.63
N VAL A 500 -7.82 -28.63 12.01
CA VAL A 500 -6.46 -28.33 12.43
C VAL A 500 -6.18 -26.83 12.37
N ASP A 501 -5.47 -26.30 13.35
CA ASP A 501 -4.88 -24.96 13.26
C ASP A 501 -3.60 -25.01 12.42
N LEU A 502 -3.60 -24.28 11.33
CA LEU A 502 -2.46 -24.21 10.41
C LEU A 502 -1.23 -23.52 11.00
N ILE A 503 -1.42 -22.62 11.98
CA ILE A 503 -0.34 -21.86 12.58
C ILE A 503 0.43 -22.70 13.59
N SER A 504 -0.26 -23.39 14.50
CA SER A 504 0.36 -24.21 15.53
C SER A 504 0.49 -25.70 15.15
N GLY A 505 -0.30 -26.16 14.19
CA GLY A 505 -0.44 -27.59 13.85
C GLY A 505 -1.34 -28.36 14.83
N PHE A 506 -2.04 -27.69 15.73
CA PHE A 506 -2.90 -28.33 16.73
C PHE A 506 -4.16 -28.90 16.08
N ALA A 507 -4.46 -30.18 16.34
CA ALA A 507 -5.67 -30.85 15.85
C ALA A 507 -6.79 -30.79 16.90
N TYR A 508 -7.98 -30.39 16.49
CA TYR A 508 -9.17 -30.29 17.34
C TYR A 508 -9.98 -31.59 17.24
N GLU A 509 -9.71 -32.54 18.14
CA GLU A 509 -10.45 -33.83 18.21
C GLU A 509 -11.77 -33.70 18.96
N ASP A 510 -11.83 -32.89 20.00
CA ASP A 510 -13.04 -32.59 20.78
C ASP A 510 -13.64 -31.24 20.36
N LEU A 511 -14.66 -31.29 19.51
CA LEU A 511 -15.39 -30.10 19.05
C LEU A 511 -16.36 -29.51 20.09
N ALA A 512 -16.55 -30.15 21.26
CA ALA A 512 -17.26 -29.57 22.40
C ALA A 512 -16.34 -28.75 23.32
N GLY A 513 -15.04 -28.76 23.06
CA GLY A 513 -14.03 -28.01 23.78
C GLY A 513 -14.02 -26.52 23.50
N GLN A 514 -12.93 -25.88 23.82
CA GLN A 514 -12.73 -24.44 23.63
C GLN A 514 -11.33 -24.14 23.06
N ILE A 515 -11.25 -23.02 22.35
CA ILE A 515 -10.00 -22.40 21.93
C ILE A 515 -9.59 -21.40 23.00
N VAL A 516 -8.34 -21.47 23.43
CA VAL A 516 -7.73 -20.45 24.30
C VAL A 516 -6.71 -19.69 23.45
N LEU A 517 -6.87 -18.39 23.36
CA LEU A 517 -5.94 -17.50 22.67
C LEU A 517 -5.20 -16.67 23.72
N GLU A 518 -3.89 -16.83 23.77
CA GLU A 518 -3.01 -15.97 24.57
C GLU A 518 -3.01 -14.54 24.04
N PRO A 519 -2.44 -13.54 24.73
CA PRO A 519 -2.34 -12.17 24.23
C PRO A 519 -1.78 -12.10 22.82
N TYR A 520 -2.54 -11.47 21.91
CA TYR A 520 -2.20 -11.28 20.48
C TYR A 520 -2.00 -12.58 19.67
N GLU A 521 -2.43 -13.72 20.21
CA GLU A 521 -2.37 -15.00 19.50
C GLU A 521 -3.43 -15.09 18.39
N CYS A 522 -3.06 -15.76 17.32
CA CYS A 522 -3.91 -16.00 16.15
C CYS A 522 -3.95 -17.49 15.83
N VAL A 523 -5.12 -17.97 15.35
CA VAL A 523 -5.29 -19.33 14.81
C VAL A 523 -6.01 -19.29 13.47
N TRP A 524 -5.62 -20.20 12.57
CA TRP A 524 -6.26 -20.45 11.28
C TRP A 524 -6.75 -21.89 11.24
N ILE A 525 -7.98 -22.12 11.66
CA ILE A 525 -8.56 -23.45 11.79
C ILE A 525 -9.21 -23.87 10.48
N THR A 526 -8.79 -24.98 9.92
CA THR A 526 -9.29 -25.47 8.64
C THR A 526 -9.62 -26.96 8.68
N ASN A 527 -10.57 -27.38 7.80
CA ASN A 527 -10.92 -28.78 7.53
C ASN A 527 -9.98 -29.46 6.53
N LYS A 528 -9.01 -28.75 5.96
CA LYS A 528 -8.02 -29.24 5.00
C LYS A 528 -6.63 -28.95 5.55
N GLY A 529 -5.96 -29.96 6.09
CA GLY A 529 -4.59 -29.91 6.57
C GLY A 529 -3.56 -30.11 5.47
#